data_96eb1c54605c51d3d4c02d4663eb465c
#
_entry.id   96eb1c54605c51d3d4c02d4663eb465c
#
_cell.length_a   1.000
_cell.length_b   1.000
_cell.length_c   1.000
_cell.angle_alpha   90.00
_cell.angle_beta   90.00
_cell.angle_gamma   90.00
#
_symmetry.space_group_name_H-M   'P 1'
#
loop_
_entity.id
_entity.type
_entity.pdbx_description
1 polymer ?
#
loop_
_entity_poly.entity_id
_entity_poly.type
_entity_poly.pdbx_seq_one_letter_code
_entity_poly.pdbx_strand_id
1 'polypeptide(L)'
;MKKLLFLWLFFALLFAACTDDDDNGGEIPMPEVNKVKMIVVNEGLFNTGTADISVVYEDGTTIWNAFERANGVPMGDVAQSITYINGKYFVALNGSGKIEVVEPETFKSIGTILYTQKGKPRFMAPINDTVAIVSDIQGQLVRVNTSDYSVIEYIPLATNWGVEKIVKIGDKLFGANPAGKGIAVFDIDNISEAGKRIIPVLVKDNAKTSKMHLDKNNKLWVLTTGTNTQKESCVFWNCIDPDTEEVLDVVEIPFLKKGDPNLKIDSPMAGGFLYYRSDISGDKSTIYFSMNACTDVENGTYQLAVFELNVDTKAYKLYRKTLGVTNMYGMGVSPDGEVYVCDAIDYAAQRGYLRHFYANGSETAVKVGVYPRMIWFTENETPSVK
;
A
#
# COMPACT_ATOMS: atom_id res chain seq x y z
N MET A 1 53.22 12.28 49.52
CA MET A 1 52.31 12.96 50.43
C MET A 1 51.93 14.30 49.83
N LYS A 2 50.79 14.42 49.17
CA LYS A 2 50.10 15.68 48.92
C LYS A 2 48.61 15.33 48.77
N LYS A 3 47.80 15.84 49.68
CA LYS A 3 46.35 15.73 49.75
C LYS A 3 45.73 16.67 48.72
N LEU A 4 44.80 16.18 47.90
CA LEU A 4 43.96 17.02 47.05
C LEU A 4 42.57 17.10 47.70
N LEU A 5 42.20 18.33 48.06
CA LEU A 5 40.86 18.68 48.55
C LEU A 5 39.88 18.74 47.35
N PHE A 6 38.76 18.06 47.45
CA PHE A 6 37.60 18.26 46.57
C PHE A 6 36.71 19.37 47.15
N LEU A 7 36.55 20.43 46.38
CA LEU A 7 35.68 21.56 46.68
C LEU A 7 34.30 21.31 46.07
N TRP A 8 33.28 21.08 46.90
CA TRP A 8 31.89 21.04 46.51
C TRP A 8 31.33 22.46 46.44
N LEU A 9 30.91 22.93 45.24
CA LEU A 9 30.23 24.19 45.09
C LEU A 9 28.71 23.91 45.06
N PHE A 10 28.03 24.26 46.14
CA PHE A 10 26.57 24.31 46.23
C PHE A 10 26.07 25.59 45.57
N PHE A 11 25.31 25.47 44.47
CA PHE A 11 24.57 26.59 43.89
C PHE A 11 23.18 26.62 44.49
N ALA A 12 22.94 27.55 45.40
CA ALA A 12 21.64 27.86 45.93
C ALA A 12 20.93 28.83 44.95
N LEU A 13 19.88 28.36 44.32
CA LEU A 13 18.93 29.20 43.54
C LEU A 13 17.94 29.83 44.53
N LEU A 14 18.02 31.14 44.70
CA LEU A 14 17.06 31.97 45.38
C LEU A 14 15.78 32.07 44.50
N PHE A 15 14.68 31.54 45.03
CA PHE A 15 13.33 31.86 44.50
C PHE A 15 12.95 33.24 45.02
N ALA A 16 12.89 34.22 44.09
CA ALA A 16 12.18 35.47 44.33
C ALA A 16 10.72 35.22 43.90
N ALA A 17 9.83 35.17 44.87
CA ALA A 17 8.41 35.21 44.65
C ALA A 17 8.03 36.67 44.37
N CYS A 18 7.61 36.98 43.13
CA CYS A 18 6.78 38.12 42.85
C CYS A 18 5.34 37.62 42.69
N THR A 19 4.52 37.99 43.62
CA THR A 19 3.08 37.98 43.50
C THR A 19 2.66 39.24 42.77
N ASP A 20 2.21 39.09 41.54
CA ASP A 20 1.31 40.06 40.90
C ASP A 20 0.13 39.26 40.38
N ASP A 21 -1.03 39.53 41.02
CA ASP A 21 -2.35 39.12 40.58
C ASP A 21 -2.69 39.88 39.31
N ASP A 22 -2.58 39.22 38.14
CA ASP A 22 -3.33 39.55 36.94
C ASP A 22 -3.87 38.26 36.35
N ASP A 23 -5.15 38.05 36.67
CA ASP A 23 -6.02 36.97 36.23
C ASP A 23 -6.33 37.14 34.72
N ASN A 24 -5.40 36.75 33.86
CA ASN A 24 -5.64 36.49 32.43
C ASN A 24 -5.37 35.02 32.19
N GLY A 25 -6.42 34.22 32.39
CA GLY A 25 -6.47 32.82 32.04
C GLY A 25 -6.31 32.57 30.54
N GLY A 26 -5.13 32.87 30.03
CA GLY A 26 -4.70 32.36 28.73
C GLY A 26 -4.41 30.87 28.92
N GLU A 27 -5.26 30.02 28.36
CA GLU A 27 -4.93 28.61 28.16
C GLU A 27 -3.55 28.55 27.50
N ILE A 28 -2.58 28.00 28.23
CA ILE A 28 -1.29 27.63 27.62
C ILE A 28 -1.66 26.60 26.55
N PRO A 29 -1.48 26.88 25.24
CA PRO A 29 -1.78 25.89 24.21
C PRO A 29 -0.97 24.63 24.54
N MET A 30 -1.66 23.52 24.78
CA MET A 30 -0.98 22.24 24.85
C MET A 30 -0.18 22.08 23.57
N PRO A 31 1.07 21.61 23.65
CA PRO A 31 1.87 21.38 22.46
C PRO A 31 1.04 20.48 21.52
N GLU A 32 0.88 20.94 20.28
CA GLU A 32 0.15 20.21 19.26
C GLU A 32 0.74 18.79 19.18
N VAL A 33 -0.09 17.80 19.49
CA VAL A 33 0.35 16.41 19.41
C VAL A 33 0.64 16.14 17.94
N ASN A 34 1.89 15.84 17.62
CA ASN A 34 2.32 15.55 16.27
C ASN A 34 1.52 14.34 15.75
N LYS A 35 0.64 14.57 14.79
CA LYS A 35 -0.26 13.54 14.28
C LYS A 35 0.44 12.66 13.26
N VAL A 36 0.10 11.38 13.27
CA VAL A 36 0.50 10.44 12.23
C VAL A 36 -0.21 10.82 10.94
N LYS A 37 0.57 11.13 9.90
CA LYS A 37 0.07 11.44 8.56
C LYS A 37 -0.13 10.16 7.76
N MET A 38 0.86 9.27 7.81
CA MET A 38 0.80 8.01 7.05
C MET A 38 1.67 6.92 7.68
N ILE A 39 1.34 5.69 7.35
CA ILE A 39 2.09 4.49 7.71
C ILE A 39 2.59 3.84 6.43
N VAL A 40 3.88 3.51 6.38
CA VAL A 40 4.50 2.75 5.29
C VAL A 40 4.75 1.33 5.77
N VAL A 41 4.12 0.37 5.11
CA VAL A 41 4.40 -1.05 5.34
C VAL A 41 5.70 -1.41 4.64
N ASN A 42 6.68 -1.85 5.41
CA ASN A 42 7.96 -2.32 4.90
C ASN A 42 7.94 -3.83 4.84
N GLU A 43 8.03 -4.38 3.62
CA GLU A 43 7.97 -5.83 3.41
C GLU A 43 9.08 -6.57 4.16
N GLY A 44 10.23 -5.93 4.31
CA GLY A 44 11.41 -6.56 4.86
C GLY A 44 12.09 -7.51 3.86
N LEU A 45 13.22 -8.06 4.25
CA LEU A 45 13.94 -9.03 3.45
C LEU A 45 13.44 -10.43 3.76
N PHE A 46 13.15 -11.21 2.73
CA PHE A 46 12.58 -12.56 2.84
C PHE A 46 13.43 -13.49 3.72
N ASN A 47 12.80 -14.22 4.62
CA ASN A 47 13.39 -15.12 5.62
C ASN A 47 14.32 -14.45 6.65
N THR A 48 14.17 -13.16 6.92
CA THR A 48 15.01 -12.44 7.88
C THR A 48 14.25 -11.88 9.09
N GLY A 49 12.91 -11.87 9.02
CA GLY A 49 12.08 -11.29 10.06
C GLY A 49 12.19 -9.76 10.19
N THR A 50 12.62 -9.06 9.14
CA THR A 50 12.84 -7.61 9.14
C THR A 50 11.65 -6.78 8.64
N ALA A 51 10.48 -7.40 8.51
CA ALA A 51 9.25 -6.67 8.21
C ALA A 51 8.87 -5.77 9.39
N ASP A 52 8.44 -4.55 9.09
CA ASP A 52 8.01 -3.56 10.07
C ASP A 52 7.14 -2.48 9.41
N ILE A 53 6.68 -1.51 10.19
CA ILE A 53 6.02 -0.32 9.71
C ILE A 53 6.87 0.92 9.96
N SER A 54 6.87 1.85 9.02
CA SER A 54 7.40 3.21 9.24
C SER A 54 6.24 4.17 9.42
N VAL A 55 6.37 5.06 10.38
CA VAL A 55 5.37 6.08 10.69
C VAL A 55 5.93 7.43 10.26
N VAL A 56 5.17 8.17 9.46
CA VAL A 56 5.49 9.52 9.03
C VAL A 56 4.47 10.48 9.65
N TYR A 57 4.95 11.48 10.36
CA TYR A 57 4.15 12.49 11.02
C TYR A 57 3.91 13.71 10.12
N GLU A 58 2.93 14.55 10.49
CA GLU A 58 2.59 15.77 9.75
C GLU A 58 3.76 16.76 9.66
N ASP A 59 4.62 16.82 10.67
CA ASP A 59 5.82 17.66 10.69
C ASP A 59 7.00 17.09 9.86
N GLY A 60 6.81 15.94 9.20
CA GLY A 60 7.84 15.23 8.44
C GLY A 60 8.76 14.31 9.27
N THR A 61 8.60 14.28 10.58
CA THR A 61 9.32 13.30 11.43
C THR A 61 8.97 11.88 11.02
N THR A 62 9.96 10.97 11.05
CA THR A 62 9.77 9.59 10.63
C THR A 62 10.38 8.61 11.62
N ILE A 63 9.59 7.60 12.02
CA ILE A 63 10.04 6.43 12.78
C ILE A 63 10.00 5.23 11.85
N TRP A 64 11.14 4.63 11.54
CA TRP A 64 11.25 3.60 10.49
C TRP A 64 10.92 2.17 10.94
N ASN A 65 10.96 1.86 12.25
CA ASN A 65 10.68 0.55 12.85
C ASN A 65 9.75 0.73 14.07
N ALA A 66 8.57 1.28 13.80
CA ALA A 66 7.67 1.70 14.88
C ALA A 66 7.13 0.52 15.70
N PHE A 67 6.84 -0.62 15.04
CA PHE A 67 6.37 -1.80 15.76
C PHE A 67 7.46 -2.38 16.67
N GLU A 68 8.66 -2.62 16.16
CA GLU A 68 9.76 -3.17 16.95
C GLU A 68 10.10 -2.26 18.13
N ARG A 69 10.10 -0.94 17.93
CA ARG A 69 10.33 0.03 19.01
C ARG A 69 9.27 -0.03 20.09
N ALA A 70 8.00 -0.20 19.71
CA ALA A 70 6.89 -0.26 20.67
C ALA A 70 6.84 -1.57 21.47
N ASN A 71 7.30 -2.67 20.86
CA ASN A 71 7.11 -4.03 21.38
C ASN A 71 8.41 -4.71 21.85
N GLY A 72 9.58 -4.21 21.46
CA GLY A 72 10.88 -4.82 21.78
C GLY A 72 11.16 -6.13 21.04
N VAL A 73 10.33 -6.49 20.06
CA VAL A 73 10.44 -7.69 19.22
C VAL A 73 10.12 -7.37 17.77
N PRO A 74 10.69 -8.08 16.78
CA PRO A 74 10.37 -7.92 15.39
C PRO A 74 8.89 -8.21 15.10
N MET A 75 8.28 -7.50 14.12
CA MET A 75 6.90 -7.76 13.70
C MET A 75 6.77 -9.14 13.05
N GLY A 76 7.72 -9.53 12.22
CA GLY A 76 7.75 -10.80 11.52
C GLY A 76 8.42 -10.73 10.15
N ASP A 77 8.00 -11.60 9.24
CA ASP A 77 8.59 -11.75 7.92
C ASP A 77 7.58 -11.44 6.80
N VAL A 78 7.99 -10.64 5.85
CA VAL A 78 7.28 -10.29 4.61
C VAL A 78 5.89 -9.65 4.86
N ALA A 79 5.88 -8.39 5.32
CA ALA A 79 4.64 -7.63 5.45
C ALA A 79 4.08 -7.24 4.07
N GLN A 80 2.79 -7.47 3.85
CA GLN A 80 2.14 -7.30 2.55
C GLN A 80 1.14 -6.16 2.50
N SER A 81 0.38 -5.99 3.54
CA SER A 81 -0.65 -4.96 3.60
C SER A 81 -0.97 -4.56 5.03
N ILE A 82 -1.59 -3.41 5.15
CA ILE A 82 -2.23 -2.93 6.36
C ILE A 82 -3.71 -2.64 6.05
N THR A 83 -4.59 -2.95 6.97
CA THR A 83 -6.03 -2.66 6.88
C THR A 83 -6.50 -2.09 8.21
N TYR A 84 -7.22 -0.97 8.17
CA TYR A 84 -7.83 -0.38 9.36
C TYR A 84 -9.25 -0.92 9.54
N ILE A 85 -9.53 -1.53 10.69
CA ILE A 85 -10.85 -2.09 11.02
C ILE A 85 -11.15 -1.75 12.48
N ASN A 86 -12.24 -1.05 12.73
CA ASN A 86 -12.75 -0.76 14.07
C ASN A 86 -11.69 -0.22 15.05
N GLY A 87 -10.94 0.80 14.61
CA GLY A 87 -9.94 1.45 15.46
C GLY A 87 -8.64 0.67 15.62
N LYS A 88 -8.33 -0.30 14.76
CA LYS A 88 -7.13 -1.14 14.84
C LYS A 88 -6.50 -1.34 13.47
N TYR A 89 -5.18 -1.48 13.44
CA TYR A 89 -4.46 -1.91 12.25
C TYR A 89 -4.26 -3.41 12.23
N PHE A 90 -4.56 -4.03 11.11
CA PHE A 90 -4.29 -5.43 10.83
C PHE A 90 -3.20 -5.51 9.75
N VAL A 91 -2.03 -5.99 10.12
CA VAL A 91 -0.88 -6.10 9.20
C VAL A 91 -0.70 -7.55 8.79
N ALA A 92 -0.88 -7.83 7.50
CA ALA A 92 -0.72 -9.18 6.96
C ALA A 92 0.77 -9.51 6.73
N LEU A 93 1.25 -10.55 7.39
CA LEU A 93 2.64 -11.02 7.35
C LEU A 93 2.72 -12.36 6.61
N ASN A 94 2.98 -12.28 5.32
CA ASN A 94 2.98 -13.40 4.39
C ASN A 94 4.02 -14.47 4.75
N GLY A 95 5.25 -14.07 5.07
CA GLY A 95 6.33 -15.00 5.43
C GLY A 95 6.10 -15.68 6.78
N SER A 96 5.45 -14.98 7.70
CA SER A 96 5.14 -15.50 9.03
C SER A 96 3.81 -16.27 9.12
N GLY A 97 2.97 -16.24 8.09
CA GLY A 97 1.66 -16.90 8.11
C GLY A 97 0.75 -16.38 9.23
N LYS A 98 0.76 -15.07 9.48
CA LYS A 98 -0.02 -14.43 10.52
C LYS A 98 -0.50 -13.04 10.13
N ILE A 99 -1.44 -12.50 10.90
CA ILE A 99 -1.82 -11.09 10.84
C ILE A 99 -1.57 -10.50 12.22
N GLU A 100 -0.74 -9.47 12.29
CA GLU A 100 -0.48 -8.75 13.53
C GLU A 100 -1.53 -7.67 13.73
N VAL A 101 -2.10 -7.57 14.92
CA VAL A 101 -3.10 -6.56 15.27
C VAL A 101 -2.42 -5.49 16.13
N VAL A 102 -2.46 -4.26 15.66
CA VAL A 102 -1.66 -3.15 16.20
C VAL A 102 -2.57 -1.99 16.59
N GLU A 103 -2.32 -1.43 17.74
CA GLU A 103 -2.98 -0.23 18.23
C GLU A 103 -2.45 1.01 17.49
N PRO A 104 -3.32 1.87 16.93
CA PRO A 104 -2.90 3.01 16.10
C PRO A 104 -2.03 4.05 16.78
N GLU A 105 -2.29 4.36 18.05
CA GLU A 105 -1.59 5.46 18.75
C GLU A 105 -0.22 5.04 19.28
N THR A 106 -0.10 3.81 19.73
CA THR A 106 1.10 3.30 20.40
C THR A 106 1.93 2.35 19.57
N PHE A 107 1.39 1.83 18.48
CA PHE A 107 1.96 0.76 17.65
C PHE A 107 2.26 -0.53 18.41
N LYS A 108 1.63 -0.72 19.56
CA LYS A 108 1.73 -1.95 20.34
C LYS A 108 0.90 -3.06 19.71
N SER A 109 1.42 -4.28 19.78
CA SER A 109 0.65 -5.48 19.48
C SER A 109 -0.45 -5.65 20.53
N ILE A 110 -1.68 -5.78 20.08
CA ILE A 110 -2.85 -6.06 20.91
C ILE A 110 -3.47 -7.42 20.61
N GLY A 111 -2.91 -8.14 19.65
CA GLY A 111 -3.31 -9.49 19.29
C GLY A 111 -2.67 -9.97 18.00
N THR A 112 -2.83 -11.26 17.73
CA THR A 112 -2.31 -11.90 16.52
C THR A 112 -3.33 -12.92 16.01
N ILE A 113 -3.69 -12.84 14.73
CA ILE A 113 -4.42 -13.91 14.04
C ILE A 113 -3.37 -14.88 13.49
N LEU A 114 -3.16 -15.98 14.18
CA LEU A 114 -2.19 -16.99 13.79
C LEU A 114 -2.81 -18.06 12.91
N TYR A 115 -2.24 -18.30 11.75
CA TYR A 115 -2.65 -19.41 10.90
C TYR A 115 -2.16 -20.73 11.48
N THR A 116 -3.09 -21.66 11.69
CA THR A 116 -2.81 -23.03 12.14
C THR A 116 -2.54 -23.98 10.97
N GLN A 117 -2.85 -23.56 9.76
CA GLN A 117 -2.56 -24.25 8.52
C GLN A 117 -1.59 -23.44 7.68
N LYS A 118 -0.96 -24.10 6.70
CA LYS A 118 -0.06 -23.40 5.75
C LYS A 118 -0.83 -22.33 5.00
N GLY A 119 -0.32 -21.10 5.04
CA GLY A 119 -0.92 -19.97 4.37
C GLY A 119 0.05 -18.82 4.18
N LYS A 120 -0.32 -17.94 3.27
CA LYS A 120 0.42 -16.73 2.92
C LYS A 120 -0.56 -15.56 2.76
N PRO A 121 -0.99 -14.93 3.90
CA PRO A 121 -1.94 -13.84 3.88
C PRO A 121 -1.45 -12.64 3.07
N ARG A 122 -2.37 -12.01 2.33
CA ARG A 122 -2.07 -10.89 1.45
C ARG A 122 -2.82 -9.63 1.83
N PHE A 123 -4.14 -9.61 1.67
CA PHE A 123 -4.99 -8.47 1.96
C PHE A 123 -6.22 -8.90 2.74
N MET A 124 -6.80 -7.97 3.49
CA MET A 124 -8.05 -8.19 4.22
C MET A 124 -9.17 -7.34 3.64
N ALA A 125 -10.36 -7.93 3.58
CA ALA A 125 -11.61 -7.25 3.26
C ALA A 125 -12.61 -7.48 4.40
N PRO A 126 -12.97 -6.47 5.21
CA PRO A 126 -14.01 -6.59 6.20
C PRO A 126 -15.35 -6.83 5.52
N ILE A 127 -16.11 -7.84 5.99
CA ILE A 127 -17.46 -8.14 5.49
C ILE A 127 -18.54 -7.63 6.43
N ASN A 128 -18.24 -7.53 7.72
CA ASN A 128 -19.05 -6.86 8.74
C ASN A 128 -18.15 -6.39 9.90
N ASP A 129 -18.71 -5.92 10.99
CA ASP A 129 -17.99 -5.33 12.13
C ASP A 129 -17.01 -6.30 12.82
N THR A 130 -17.22 -7.59 12.74
CA THR A 130 -16.44 -8.59 13.47
C THR A 130 -15.77 -9.63 12.58
N VAL A 131 -16.08 -9.66 11.29
CA VAL A 131 -15.59 -10.68 10.37
C VAL A 131 -14.93 -10.05 9.15
N ALA A 132 -13.76 -10.54 8.80
CA ALA A 132 -13.08 -10.20 7.56
C ALA A 132 -12.69 -11.45 6.78
N ILE A 133 -12.54 -11.30 5.46
CA ILE A 133 -11.93 -12.30 4.59
C ILE A 133 -10.51 -11.87 4.27
N VAL A 134 -9.60 -12.79 4.47
CA VAL A 134 -8.17 -12.62 4.12
C VAL A 134 -7.88 -13.36 2.82
N SER A 135 -7.33 -12.68 1.86
CA SER A 135 -6.83 -13.31 0.63
C SER A 135 -5.50 -14.02 0.89
N ASP A 136 -5.31 -15.14 0.22
CA ASP A 136 -4.12 -15.97 0.37
C ASP A 136 -3.67 -16.51 -1.01
N ILE A 137 -2.37 -16.45 -1.28
CA ILE A 137 -1.82 -16.92 -2.56
C ILE A 137 -1.58 -18.43 -2.61
N GLN A 138 -1.85 -19.16 -1.53
CA GLN A 138 -1.70 -20.63 -1.48
C GLN A 138 -2.97 -21.37 -1.93
N GLY A 139 -3.94 -20.71 -2.55
CA GLY A 139 -5.16 -21.33 -3.06
C GLY A 139 -6.26 -21.47 -2.00
N GLN A 140 -6.43 -20.48 -1.19
CA GLN A 140 -7.50 -20.40 -0.20
C GLN A 140 -7.89 -18.94 0.08
N LEU A 141 -9.05 -18.77 0.70
CA LEU A 141 -9.42 -17.58 1.46
C LEU A 141 -9.49 -17.97 2.93
N VAL A 142 -9.32 -17.03 3.84
CA VAL A 142 -9.42 -17.29 5.28
C VAL A 142 -10.42 -16.34 5.90
N ARG A 143 -11.44 -16.88 6.55
CA ARG A 143 -12.42 -16.11 7.32
C ARG A 143 -11.89 -15.94 8.73
N VAL A 144 -11.83 -14.72 9.20
CA VAL A 144 -11.25 -14.39 10.51
C VAL A 144 -12.22 -13.54 11.33
N ASN A 145 -12.16 -13.69 12.65
CA ASN A 145 -12.83 -12.81 13.60
C ASN A 145 -11.86 -11.67 13.99
N THR A 146 -12.28 -10.41 13.77
CA THR A 146 -11.48 -9.21 14.05
C THR A 146 -11.60 -8.73 15.50
N SER A 147 -12.49 -9.33 16.30
CA SER A 147 -12.71 -8.97 17.70
C SER A 147 -11.89 -9.83 18.67
N ASP A 148 -11.86 -11.14 18.47
CA ASP A 148 -11.13 -12.11 19.29
C ASP A 148 -9.84 -12.63 18.63
N TYR A 149 -9.56 -12.19 17.37
CA TYR A 149 -8.38 -12.51 16.59
C TYR A 149 -8.22 -14.01 16.26
N SER A 150 -9.33 -14.69 16.10
CA SER A 150 -9.34 -16.12 15.75
C SER A 150 -9.54 -16.35 14.24
N VAL A 151 -9.03 -17.49 13.75
CA VAL A 151 -9.41 -18.02 12.45
C VAL A 151 -10.72 -18.76 12.60
N ILE A 152 -11.76 -18.32 11.87
CA ILE A 152 -13.07 -18.98 11.85
C ILE A 152 -13.04 -20.17 10.90
N GLU A 153 -12.49 -19.98 9.69
CA GLU A 153 -12.57 -20.96 8.64
C GLU A 153 -11.46 -20.77 7.59
N TYR A 154 -10.90 -21.88 7.11
CA TYR A 154 -10.09 -21.92 5.88
C TYR A 154 -10.99 -22.38 4.74
N ILE A 155 -11.11 -21.57 3.70
CA ILE A 155 -11.95 -21.80 2.53
C ILE A 155 -11.04 -22.20 1.36
N PRO A 156 -10.89 -23.50 1.08
CA PRO A 156 -10.00 -23.94 -0.01
C PRO A 156 -10.55 -23.53 -1.36
N LEU A 157 -9.67 -23.09 -2.23
CA LEU A 157 -9.95 -22.82 -3.64
C LEU A 157 -9.21 -23.85 -4.51
N ALA A 158 -9.64 -24.00 -5.76
CA ALA A 158 -9.00 -24.91 -6.70
C ALA A 158 -7.49 -24.60 -6.85
N THR A 159 -6.73 -25.61 -7.25
CA THR A 159 -5.29 -25.52 -7.49
C THR A 159 -4.97 -24.31 -8.40
N ASN A 160 -3.98 -23.49 -8.00
CA ASN A 160 -3.56 -22.27 -8.66
C ASN A 160 -4.58 -21.12 -8.61
N TRP A 161 -5.54 -21.15 -7.69
CA TRP A 161 -6.43 -20.04 -7.39
C TRP A 161 -5.99 -19.24 -6.15
N GLY A 162 -4.72 -18.91 -6.06
CA GLY A 162 -4.27 -17.89 -5.11
C GLY A 162 -4.95 -16.55 -5.37
N VAL A 163 -5.27 -15.83 -4.32
CA VAL A 163 -5.88 -14.49 -4.40
C VAL A 163 -4.89 -13.47 -3.84
N GLU A 164 -4.56 -12.45 -4.64
CA GLU A 164 -3.69 -11.34 -4.21
C GLU A 164 -4.54 -10.25 -3.56
N LYS A 165 -4.95 -9.24 -4.30
CA LYS A 165 -5.84 -8.18 -3.80
C LYS A 165 -7.26 -8.70 -3.70
N ILE A 166 -7.95 -8.37 -2.61
CA ILE A 166 -9.37 -8.62 -2.42
C ILE A 166 -10.07 -7.31 -2.03
N VAL A 167 -11.25 -7.07 -2.57
CA VAL A 167 -12.08 -5.91 -2.24
C VAL A 167 -13.54 -6.33 -2.09
N LYS A 168 -14.26 -5.69 -1.16
CA LYS A 168 -15.70 -5.82 -1.00
C LYS A 168 -16.40 -4.69 -1.74
N ILE A 169 -17.39 -5.02 -2.57
CA ILE A 169 -18.26 -4.05 -3.23
C ILE A 169 -19.70 -4.57 -3.11
N GLY A 170 -20.55 -3.83 -2.41
CA GLY A 170 -21.89 -4.32 -2.07
C GLY A 170 -21.84 -5.64 -1.31
N ASP A 171 -22.58 -6.63 -1.78
CA ASP A 171 -22.65 -7.97 -1.19
C ASP A 171 -21.70 -8.97 -1.88
N LYS A 172 -20.70 -8.47 -2.61
CA LYS A 172 -19.74 -9.30 -3.33
C LYS A 172 -18.30 -9.02 -2.91
N LEU A 173 -17.46 -10.05 -3.02
CA LEU A 173 -16.00 -9.96 -2.92
C LEU A 173 -15.38 -10.18 -4.29
N PHE A 174 -14.45 -9.31 -4.66
CA PHE A 174 -13.67 -9.40 -5.89
C PHE A 174 -12.23 -9.70 -5.54
N GLY A 175 -11.68 -10.79 -6.08
CA GLY A 175 -10.33 -11.26 -5.80
C GLY A 175 -9.48 -11.36 -7.06
N ALA A 176 -8.34 -10.65 -7.09
CA ALA A 176 -7.41 -10.72 -8.22
C ALA A 176 -6.56 -11.98 -8.16
N ASN A 177 -6.56 -12.79 -9.22
CA ASN A 177 -5.72 -13.98 -9.32
C ASN A 177 -4.36 -13.64 -9.96
N PRO A 178 -3.23 -13.79 -9.24
CA PRO A 178 -1.91 -13.45 -9.78
C PRO A 178 -1.39 -14.43 -10.84
N ALA A 179 -2.03 -15.59 -11.01
CA ALA A 179 -1.69 -16.57 -12.04
C ALA A 179 -2.44 -16.35 -13.37
N GLY A 180 -3.15 -15.23 -13.50
CA GLY A 180 -3.73 -14.83 -14.78
C GLY A 180 -5.03 -15.49 -15.16
N LYS A 181 -5.80 -15.99 -14.20
CA LYS A 181 -7.07 -16.68 -14.49
C LYS A 181 -8.30 -15.76 -14.47
N GLY A 182 -8.12 -14.47 -14.20
CA GLY A 182 -9.19 -13.50 -14.12
C GLY A 182 -9.44 -12.99 -12.70
N ILE A 183 -10.61 -12.40 -12.51
CA ILE A 183 -11.07 -11.89 -11.22
C ILE A 183 -12.09 -12.87 -10.66
N ALA A 184 -11.80 -13.44 -9.49
CA ALA A 184 -12.76 -14.26 -8.76
C ALA A 184 -13.84 -13.37 -8.13
N VAL A 185 -15.09 -13.78 -8.22
CA VAL A 185 -16.22 -13.13 -7.56
C VAL A 185 -16.90 -14.14 -6.65
N PHE A 186 -17.19 -13.69 -5.44
CA PHE A 186 -17.91 -14.46 -4.43
C PHE A 186 -19.04 -13.60 -3.87
N ASP A 187 -20.21 -14.20 -3.68
CA ASP A 187 -21.24 -13.59 -2.85
C ASP A 187 -20.85 -13.76 -1.37
N ILE A 188 -21.06 -12.74 -0.55
CA ILE A 188 -20.65 -12.75 0.86
C ILE A 188 -21.31 -13.91 1.63
N ASP A 189 -22.55 -14.25 1.26
CA ASP A 189 -23.30 -15.34 1.89
C ASP A 189 -22.85 -16.73 1.43
N ASN A 190 -22.07 -16.84 0.34
CA ASN A 190 -21.59 -18.11 -0.22
C ASN A 190 -20.15 -18.02 -0.71
N ILE A 191 -19.22 -17.74 0.19
CA ILE A 191 -17.78 -17.70 -0.11
C ILE A 191 -17.27 -19.14 -0.12
N SER A 192 -17.21 -19.75 -1.30
CA SER A 192 -16.76 -21.14 -1.50
C SER A 192 -16.19 -21.33 -2.91
N GLU A 193 -15.46 -22.42 -3.14
CA GLU A 193 -15.02 -22.78 -4.50
C GLU A 193 -16.21 -23.00 -5.44
N ALA A 194 -17.29 -23.61 -4.95
CA ALA A 194 -18.49 -23.89 -5.73
C ALA A 194 -19.28 -22.61 -6.06
N GLY A 195 -19.23 -21.59 -5.19
CA GLY A 195 -19.86 -20.28 -5.39
C GLY A 195 -19.02 -19.29 -6.17
N LYS A 196 -17.77 -19.63 -6.48
CA LYS A 196 -16.83 -18.78 -7.20
C LYS A 196 -17.24 -18.58 -8.65
N ARG A 197 -17.42 -17.34 -9.05
CA ARG A 197 -17.53 -16.92 -10.44
C ARG A 197 -16.22 -16.30 -10.91
N ILE A 198 -16.01 -16.18 -12.21
CA ILE A 198 -14.79 -15.65 -12.78
C ILE A 198 -15.14 -14.63 -13.85
N ILE A 199 -14.65 -13.40 -13.68
CA ILE A 199 -14.65 -12.40 -14.74
C ILE A 199 -13.35 -12.60 -15.54
N PRO A 200 -13.43 -13.00 -16.82
CA PRO A 200 -12.25 -13.19 -17.65
C PRO A 200 -11.64 -11.84 -17.99
N VAL A 201 -10.39 -11.64 -17.65
CA VAL A 201 -9.59 -10.48 -18.08
C VAL A 201 -8.33 -10.99 -18.77
N LEU A 202 -7.83 -10.21 -19.74
CA LEU A 202 -6.64 -10.59 -20.48
C LEU A 202 -5.42 -10.47 -19.57
N VAL A 203 -4.77 -11.58 -19.27
CA VAL A 203 -3.56 -11.60 -18.43
C VAL A 203 -2.50 -12.48 -19.08
N LYS A 204 -1.27 -11.96 -19.18
CA LYS A 204 -0.11 -12.74 -19.59
C LYS A 204 0.52 -13.42 -18.37
N ASP A 205 1.11 -14.58 -18.56
CA ASP A 205 1.91 -15.26 -17.54
C ASP A 205 2.86 -14.30 -16.83
N ASN A 206 2.84 -14.30 -15.49
CA ASN A 206 3.58 -13.41 -14.60
C ASN A 206 3.08 -11.94 -14.49
N ALA A 207 2.02 -11.56 -15.15
CA ALA A 207 1.37 -10.28 -14.88
C ALA A 207 0.56 -10.38 -13.59
N LYS A 208 1.12 -9.92 -12.50
CA LYS A 208 0.44 -9.91 -11.21
C LYS A 208 -0.68 -8.87 -11.24
N THR A 209 -1.92 -9.32 -11.40
CA THR A 209 -3.11 -8.52 -11.12
C THR A 209 -3.14 -8.19 -9.64
N SER A 210 -2.35 -7.21 -9.21
CA SER A 210 -2.19 -6.94 -7.78
C SER A 210 -3.01 -5.76 -7.29
N LYS A 211 -3.53 -4.95 -8.21
CA LYS A 211 -4.24 -3.72 -7.87
C LYS A 211 -5.60 -3.66 -8.52
N MET A 212 -6.59 -3.33 -7.71
CA MET A 212 -7.96 -3.06 -8.11
C MET A 212 -8.40 -1.76 -7.46
N HIS A 213 -9.06 -0.90 -8.21
CA HIS A 213 -9.53 0.40 -7.75
C HIS A 213 -11.01 0.56 -8.07
N LEU A 214 -11.80 0.98 -7.09
CA LEU A 214 -13.19 1.37 -7.28
C LEU A 214 -13.24 2.86 -7.58
N ASP A 215 -13.76 3.23 -8.75
CA ASP A 215 -13.87 4.62 -9.15
C ASP A 215 -15.12 5.33 -8.58
N LYS A 216 -15.24 6.62 -8.86
CA LYS A 216 -16.39 7.45 -8.43
C LYS A 216 -17.73 7.03 -9.05
N ASN A 217 -17.70 6.26 -10.14
CA ASN A 217 -18.87 5.73 -10.84
C ASN A 217 -19.23 4.30 -10.40
N ASN A 218 -18.63 3.83 -9.29
CA ASN A 218 -18.74 2.45 -8.79
C ASN A 218 -18.29 1.40 -9.82
N LYS A 219 -17.32 1.70 -10.67
CA LYS A 219 -16.71 0.72 -11.59
C LYS A 219 -15.38 0.24 -11.02
N LEU A 220 -15.12 -1.05 -11.16
CA LEU A 220 -13.90 -1.70 -10.71
C LEU A 220 -12.87 -1.70 -11.83
N TRP A 221 -11.75 -1.02 -11.60
CA TRP A 221 -10.63 -0.98 -12.52
C TRP A 221 -9.55 -1.97 -12.13
N VAL A 222 -9.13 -2.80 -13.08
CA VAL A 222 -8.13 -3.83 -12.87
C VAL A 222 -7.01 -3.70 -13.89
N LEU A 223 -5.78 -3.53 -13.41
CA LEU A 223 -4.60 -3.51 -14.26
C LEU A 223 -4.15 -4.94 -14.58
N THR A 224 -3.99 -5.23 -15.86
CA THR A 224 -3.42 -6.48 -16.36
C THR A 224 -2.36 -6.21 -17.42
N THR A 225 -1.56 -7.20 -17.75
CA THR A 225 -0.64 -7.16 -18.89
C THR A 225 -0.90 -8.31 -19.82
N GLY A 226 -0.69 -8.10 -21.10
CA GLY A 226 -0.94 -9.12 -22.09
C GLY A 226 -0.36 -8.75 -23.44
N THR A 227 -0.94 -9.34 -24.48
CA THR A 227 -0.58 -9.08 -25.86
C THR A 227 -1.87 -8.73 -26.63
N ASN A 228 -1.85 -7.63 -27.33
CA ASN A 228 -3.01 -7.21 -28.15
C ASN A 228 -3.14 -8.05 -29.44
N THR A 229 -4.14 -7.71 -30.26
CA THR A 229 -4.41 -8.39 -31.52
C THR A 229 -3.27 -8.27 -32.54
N GLN A 230 -2.47 -7.21 -32.44
CA GLN A 230 -1.27 -6.96 -33.26
C GLN A 230 -0.03 -7.69 -32.71
N LYS A 231 -0.17 -8.51 -31.68
CA LYS A 231 0.91 -9.22 -30.96
C LYS A 231 1.91 -8.30 -30.26
N GLU A 232 1.50 -7.10 -29.92
CA GLU A 232 2.26 -6.15 -29.13
C GLU A 232 2.02 -6.38 -27.64
N SER A 233 3.06 -6.25 -26.84
CA SER A 233 2.91 -6.30 -25.37
C SER A 233 2.25 -5.01 -24.88
N CYS A 234 1.24 -5.14 -24.03
CA CYS A 234 0.44 -4.02 -23.53
C CYS A 234 0.16 -4.13 -22.03
N VAL A 235 -0.10 -2.98 -21.44
CA VAL A 235 -0.87 -2.87 -20.21
C VAL A 235 -2.33 -2.68 -20.59
N PHE A 236 -3.22 -3.31 -19.85
CA PHE A 236 -4.67 -3.16 -20.01
C PHE A 236 -5.28 -2.70 -18.69
N TRP A 237 -6.02 -1.60 -18.74
CA TRP A 237 -6.91 -1.22 -17.66
C TRP A 237 -8.32 -1.67 -18.02
N ASN A 238 -8.79 -2.71 -17.33
CA ASN A 238 -10.12 -3.29 -17.52
C ASN A 238 -11.11 -2.58 -16.60
N CYS A 239 -12.13 -1.96 -17.18
CA CYS A 239 -13.25 -1.36 -16.45
C CYS A 239 -14.36 -2.39 -16.32
N ILE A 240 -14.69 -2.79 -15.11
CA ILE A 240 -15.64 -3.85 -14.78
C ILE A 240 -16.85 -3.24 -14.08
N ASP A 241 -18.03 -3.67 -14.44
CA ASP A 241 -19.25 -3.42 -13.69
C ASP A 241 -19.39 -4.46 -12.56
N PRO A 242 -19.34 -4.06 -11.28
CA PRO A 242 -19.46 -5.00 -10.17
C PRO A 242 -20.85 -5.66 -10.08
N ASP A 243 -21.89 -4.97 -10.56
CA ASP A 243 -23.27 -5.48 -10.47
C ASP A 243 -23.52 -6.57 -11.51
N THR A 244 -23.15 -6.32 -12.77
CA THR A 244 -23.32 -7.29 -13.88
C THR A 244 -22.16 -8.27 -14.01
N GLU A 245 -21.01 -7.98 -13.38
CA GLU A 245 -19.78 -8.77 -13.49
C GLU A 245 -19.20 -8.80 -14.91
N GLU A 246 -19.48 -7.77 -15.72
CA GLU A 246 -19.04 -7.66 -17.08
C GLU A 246 -17.89 -6.64 -17.23
N VAL A 247 -16.97 -6.92 -18.16
CA VAL A 247 -15.98 -5.95 -18.60
C VAL A 247 -16.66 -4.98 -19.55
N LEU A 248 -16.84 -3.74 -19.12
CA LEU A 248 -17.51 -2.70 -19.90
C LEU A 248 -16.57 -2.08 -20.94
N ASP A 249 -15.28 -1.97 -20.59
CA ASP A 249 -14.30 -1.30 -21.43
C ASP A 249 -12.87 -1.70 -21.07
N VAL A 250 -11.94 -1.51 -22.01
CA VAL A 250 -10.52 -1.79 -21.83
C VAL A 250 -9.69 -0.66 -22.41
N VAL A 251 -8.89 -0.01 -21.56
CA VAL A 251 -7.88 0.94 -22.03
C VAL A 251 -6.59 0.20 -22.30
N GLU A 252 -6.21 0.11 -23.57
CA GLU A 252 -4.99 -0.53 -24.03
C GLU A 252 -3.84 0.48 -24.10
N ILE A 253 -2.72 0.15 -23.49
CA ILE A 253 -1.51 0.98 -23.48
C ILE A 253 -0.35 0.13 -24.03
N PRO A 254 0.01 0.29 -25.30
CA PRO A 254 1.07 -0.49 -25.92
C PRO A 254 2.45 -0.09 -25.40
N PHE A 255 3.33 -1.07 -25.26
CA PHE A 255 4.75 -0.82 -24.98
C PHE A 255 5.50 -0.55 -26.30
N LEU A 256 5.76 0.71 -26.59
CA LEU A 256 6.53 1.09 -27.76
C LEU A 256 8.00 0.74 -27.59
N LYS A 257 8.71 0.53 -28.67
CA LYS A 257 10.11 0.11 -28.71
C LYS A 257 10.93 1.06 -29.57
N LYS A 258 12.25 1.04 -29.44
CA LYS A 258 13.15 1.72 -30.36
C LYS A 258 12.82 1.31 -31.81
N GLY A 259 12.69 2.31 -32.69
CA GLY A 259 12.34 2.13 -34.10
C GLY A 259 10.85 2.03 -34.41
N ASP A 260 9.97 2.06 -33.39
CA ASP A 260 8.54 2.19 -33.62
C ASP A 260 8.23 3.59 -34.15
N PRO A 261 7.47 3.72 -35.27
CA PRO A 261 7.18 5.03 -35.87
C PRO A 261 6.28 5.92 -34.98
N ASN A 262 5.61 5.34 -34.00
CA ASN A 262 4.77 6.04 -33.04
C ASN A 262 5.54 6.45 -31.76
N LEU A 263 6.78 6.01 -31.60
CA LEU A 263 7.58 6.35 -30.43
C LEU A 263 7.90 7.83 -30.42
N LYS A 264 7.52 8.51 -29.34
CA LYS A 264 7.79 9.92 -29.07
C LYS A 264 8.38 10.06 -27.66
N ILE A 265 8.90 11.25 -27.34
CA ILE A 265 9.20 11.59 -25.97
C ILE A 265 7.94 11.39 -25.12
N ASP A 266 8.09 10.85 -23.91
CA ASP A 266 7.03 10.53 -22.97
C ASP A 266 6.12 9.34 -23.36
N SER A 267 6.39 8.67 -24.47
CA SER A 267 5.67 7.44 -24.83
C SER A 267 5.93 6.33 -23.81
N PRO A 268 4.91 5.50 -23.51
CA PRO A 268 5.11 4.29 -22.71
C PRO A 268 6.08 3.34 -23.38
N MET A 269 7.05 2.83 -22.62
CA MET A 269 8.03 1.87 -23.11
C MET A 269 8.16 0.67 -22.20
N ALA A 270 8.42 -0.50 -22.82
CA ALA A 270 8.86 -1.67 -22.07
C ALA A 270 10.32 -1.51 -21.64
N GLY A 271 10.64 -1.94 -20.44
CA GLY A 271 12.00 -1.99 -19.93
C GLY A 271 12.07 -2.50 -18.51
N GLY A 272 13.05 -3.37 -18.21
CA GLY A 272 13.28 -3.90 -16.88
C GLY A 272 12.13 -4.72 -16.28
N PHE A 273 12.23 -5.04 -15.02
CA PHE A 273 11.14 -5.62 -14.23
C PHE A 273 10.19 -4.50 -13.79
N LEU A 274 9.12 -4.28 -14.54
CA LEU A 274 8.05 -3.40 -14.11
C LEU A 274 7.14 -4.16 -13.12
N TYR A 275 7.31 -3.87 -11.85
CA TYR A 275 6.24 -4.11 -10.90
C TYR A 275 5.25 -2.96 -11.08
N TYR A 276 4.17 -3.21 -11.78
CA TYR A 276 3.13 -2.20 -11.94
C TYR A 276 2.57 -1.83 -10.58
N ARG A 277 2.76 -0.57 -10.22
CA ARG A 277 2.22 0.02 -9.01
C ARG A 277 1.13 0.99 -9.43
N SER A 278 0.07 1.04 -8.68
CA SER A 278 -1.02 1.97 -8.97
C SER A 278 -1.78 2.33 -7.71
N ASP A 279 -2.39 3.49 -7.73
CA ASP A 279 -3.36 3.94 -6.75
C ASP A 279 -4.35 4.89 -7.42
N ILE A 280 -5.41 5.26 -6.70
CA ILE A 280 -6.47 6.13 -7.22
C ILE A 280 -6.55 7.42 -6.40
N SER A 281 -6.86 8.55 -7.03
CA SER A 281 -7.08 9.84 -6.36
C SER A 281 -8.18 9.76 -5.30
N GLY A 282 -8.16 10.64 -4.31
CA GLY A 282 -9.15 10.68 -3.24
C GLY A 282 -10.58 10.87 -3.75
N ASP A 283 -10.78 11.67 -4.80
CA ASP A 283 -12.06 11.84 -5.50
C ASP A 283 -12.43 10.68 -6.44
N LYS A 284 -11.55 9.68 -6.55
CA LYS A 284 -11.70 8.48 -7.38
C LYS A 284 -11.89 8.74 -8.87
N SER A 285 -11.44 9.89 -9.37
CA SER A 285 -11.56 10.28 -10.78
C SER A 285 -10.35 9.90 -11.63
N THR A 286 -9.19 9.69 -11.01
CA THR A 286 -7.91 9.49 -11.68
C THR A 286 -7.13 8.35 -11.07
N ILE A 287 -6.72 7.40 -11.90
CA ILE A 287 -5.84 6.29 -11.51
C ILE A 287 -4.42 6.66 -11.90
N TYR A 288 -3.51 6.61 -10.93
CA TYR A 288 -2.07 6.78 -11.13
C TYR A 288 -1.39 5.42 -11.18
N PHE A 289 -0.46 5.23 -12.09
CA PHE A 289 0.23 3.95 -12.25
C PHE A 289 1.65 4.10 -12.78
N SER A 290 2.51 3.17 -12.41
CA SER A 290 3.91 3.19 -12.82
C SER A 290 4.12 2.53 -14.18
N MET A 291 4.90 3.18 -15.05
CA MET A 291 5.45 2.65 -16.29
C MET A 291 6.79 3.30 -16.60
N ASN A 292 7.48 2.82 -17.63
CA ASN A 292 8.60 3.56 -18.18
C ASN A 292 8.14 4.56 -19.23
N ALA A 293 8.73 5.76 -19.25
CA ALA A 293 8.51 6.78 -20.25
C ALA A 293 9.76 6.96 -21.13
N CYS A 294 9.58 7.12 -22.42
CA CYS A 294 10.67 7.41 -23.35
C CYS A 294 11.37 8.73 -23.00
N THR A 295 12.68 8.72 -22.93
CA THR A 295 13.49 9.92 -22.68
C THR A 295 14.37 10.29 -23.87
N ASP A 296 14.61 9.36 -24.79
CA ASP A 296 15.37 9.56 -26.01
C ASP A 296 14.84 8.59 -27.08
N VAL A 297 14.23 9.15 -28.11
CA VAL A 297 13.58 8.40 -29.20
C VAL A 297 14.62 7.70 -30.07
N GLU A 298 15.75 8.36 -30.35
CA GLU A 298 16.79 7.82 -31.23
C GLU A 298 17.46 6.58 -30.61
N ASN A 299 17.75 6.67 -29.33
CA ASN A 299 18.41 5.58 -28.61
C ASN A 299 17.41 4.61 -27.97
N GLY A 300 16.12 4.96 -27.91
CA GLY A 300 15.09 4.15 -27.26
C GLY A 300 15.34 4.02 -25.75
N THR A 301 15.88 5.08 -25.13
CA THR A 301 16.10 5.09 -23.68
C THR A 301 14.83 5.48 -22.94
N TYR A 302 14.73 5.02 -21.72
CA TYR A 302 13.55 5.24 -20.89
C TYR A 302 13.92 5.53 -19.45
N GLN A 303 12.97 6.09 -18.73
CA GLN A 303 13.03 6.33 -17.30
C GLN A 303 11.73 5.90 -16.65
N LEU A 304 11.84 5.39 -15.42
CA LEU A 304 10.66 5.09 -14.60
C LEU A 304 9.83 6.35 -14.38
N ALA A 305 8.52 6.20 -14.51
CA ALA A 305 7.57 7.30 -14.48
C ALA A 305 6.23 6.89 -13.87
N VAL A 306 5.45 7.88 -13.50
CA VAL A 306 4.04 7.74 -13.15
C VAL A 306 3.21 8.29 -14.30
N PHE A 307 2.22 7.52 -14.71
CA PHE A 307 1.18 7.91 -15.65
C PHE A 307 -0.13 8.10 -14.90
N GLU A 308 -1.03 8.86 -15.49
CA GLU A 308 -2.40 9.03 -14.99
C GLU A 308 -3.41 8.60 -16.05
N LEU A 309 -4.51 8.01 -15.58
CA LEU A 309 -5.67 7.59 -16.39
C LEU A 309 -6.91 8.24 -15.80
N ASN A 310 -7.61 9.05 -16.60
CA ASN A 310 -8.91 9.60 -16.20
C ASN A 310 -10.01 8.56 -16.41
N VAL A 311 -10.80 8.27 -15.39
CA VAL A 311 -11.80 7.19 -15.44
C VAL A 311 -13.00 7.48 -16.34
N ASP A 312 -13.33 8.76 -16.58
CA ASP A 312 -14.46 9.15 -17.42
C ASP A 312 -14.06 9.18 -18.91
N THR A 313 -12.98 9.89 -19.23
CA THR A 313 -12.51 10.09 -20.61
C THR A 313 -11.69 8.91 -21.11
N LYS A 314 -11.18 8.08 -20.21
CA LYS A 314 -10.28 6.95 -20.50
C LYS A 314 -8.97 7.36 -21.17
N ALA A 315 -8.70 8.66 -21.17
CA ALA A 315 -7.44 9.21 -21.64
C ALA A 315 -6.34 8.99 -20.59
N TYR A 316 -5.17 8.59 -21.06
CA TYR A 316 -3.98 8.48 -20.21
C TYR A 316 -2.88 9.41 -20.72
N LYS A 317 -2.03 9.86 -19.83
CA LYS A 317 -0.85 10.66 -20.14
C LYS A 317 0.24 10.47 -19.09
N LEU A 318 1.45 10.89 -19.43
CA LEU A 318 2.52 11.00 -18.46
C LEU A 318 2.14 12.03 -17.39
N TYR A 319 2.14 11.61 -16.13
CA TYR A 319 2.03 12.50 -14.98
C TYR A 319 3.42 13.05 -14.64
N ARG A 320 4.41 12.16 -14.42
CA ARG A 320 5.75 12.58 -14.02
C ARG A 320 6.82 11.50 -14.23
N LYS A 321 8.00 11.93 -14.69
CA LYS A 321 9.22 11.12 -14.63
C LYS A 321 9.76 11.14 -13.20
N THR A 322 10.10 9.99 -12.66
CA THR A 322 10.56 9.84 -11.27
C THR A 322 12.07 9.81 -11.22
N LEU A 323 12.70 11.00 -11.37
CA LEU A 323 14.15 11.17 -11.23
C LEU A 323 14.61 10.72 -9.84
N GLY A 324 15.71 9.98 -9.78
CA GLY A 324 16.28 9.50 -8.52
C GLY A 324 15.57 8.31 -7.86
N VAL A 325 14.42 7.83 -8.40
CA VAL A 325 13.84 6.56 -8.00
C VAL A 325 14.58 5.43 -8.70
N THR A 326 15.16 4.52 -7.93
CA THR A 326 15.91 3.40 -8.47
C THR A 326 15.04 2.16 -8.66
N ASN A 327 14.19 1.88 -7.67
CA ASN A 327 13.33 0.71 -7.67
C ASN A 327 11.98 1.05 -7.03
N MET A 328 11.02 1.45 -7.85
CA MET A 328 9.65 1.73 -7.39
C MET A 328 8.98 0.44 -6.91
N TYR A 329 8.93 0.26 -5.61
CA TYR A 329 8.39 -0.95 -4.99
C TYR A 329 6.95 -0.78 -4.48
N GLY A 330 6.54 0.44 -4.17
CA GLY A 330 5.19 0.84 -3.78
C GLY A 330 4.82 2.21 -4.30
N MET A 331 3.53 2.52 -4.26
CA MET A 331 2.97 3.81 -4.64
C MET A 331 1.67 4.04 -3.89
N GLY A 332 1.37 5.29 -3.57
CA GLY A 332 0.12 5.72 -2.98
C GLY A 332 -0.22 7.14 -3.41
N VAL A 333 -1.51 7.46 -3.40
CA VAL A 333 -2.04 8.80 -3.64
C VAL A 333 -2.81 9.20 -2.40
N SER A 334 -2.45 10.34 -1.81
CA SER A 334 -3.15 10.84 -0.63
C SER A 334 -4.57 11.35 -0.98
N PRO A 335 -5.46 11.48 0.00
CA PRO A 335 -6.82 11.98 -0.24
C PRO A 335 -6.86 13.34 -0.93
N ASP A 336 -5.87 14.21 -0.71
CA ASP A 336 -5.72 15.52 -1.36
C ASP A 336 -5.05 15.45 -2.74
N GLY A 337 -4.73 14.23 -3.24
CA GLY A 337 -4.24 14.00 -4.61
C GLY A 337 -2.72 14.03 -4.79
N GLU A 338 -1.95 14.09 -3.71
CA GLU A 338 -0.49 14.08 -3.75
C GLU A 338 0.05 12.65 -3.99
N VAL A 339 1.05 12.52 -4.87
CA VAL A 339 1.61 11.22 -5.26
C VAL A 339 2.86 10.90 -4.46
N TYR A 340 2.85 9.73 -3.86
CA TYR A 340 3.97 9.16 -3.10
C TYR A 340 4.47 7.88 -3.74
N VAL A 341 5.81 7.70 -3.71
CA VAL A 341 6.47 6.51 -4.26
C VAL A 341 7.40 5.92 -3.21
N CYS A 342 7.31 4.62 -3.02
CA CYS A 342 8.22 3.83 -2.22
C CYS A 342 9.38 3.35 -3.09
N ASP A 343 10.60 3.85 -2.82
CA ASP A 343 11.83 3.48 -3.51
C ASP A 343 12.62 2.48 -2.65
N ALA A 344 12.67 1.22 -3.05
CA ALA A 344 13.41 0.18 -2.35
C ALA A 344 14.92 0.23 -2.60
N ILE A 345 15.39 1.10 -3.50
CA ILE A 345 16.78 1.30 -3.92
C ILE A 345 17.34 0.06 -4.63
N ASP A 346 17.49 -1.04 -3.94
CA ASP A 346 18.00 -2.31 -4.46
C ASP A 346 17.25 -3.49 -3.80
N TYR A 347 17.68 -4.70 -4.10
CA TYR A 347 17.16 -5.93 -3.49
C TYR A 347 18.07 -6.45 -2.35
N ALA A 348 18.72 -5.53 -1.63
CA ALA A 348 19.54 -5.81 -0.46
C ALA A 348 18.86 -5.34 0.84
N ALA A 349 19.52 -5.56 1.96
CA ALA A 349 18.96 -5.27 3.30
C ALA A 349 18.98 -3.78 3.67
N GLN A 350 19.19 -2.86 2.71
CA GLN A 350 19.22 -1.44 3.04
C GLN A 350 17.82 -0.85 3.11
N ARG A 351 17.68 0.18 3.93
CA ARG A 351 16.45 0.93 4.08
C ARG A 351 16.15 1.77 2.85
N GLY A 352 14.89 1.74 2.40
CA GLY A 352 14.39 2.51 1.28
C GLY A 352 14.00 3.95 1.63
N TYR A 353 13.36 4.60 0.67
CA TYR A 353 12.81 5.94 0.81
C TYR A 353 11.32 5.98 0.46
N LEU A 354 10.60 6.81 1.17
CA LEU A 354 9.31 7.34 0.75
C LEU A 354 9.59 8.69 0.08
N ARG A 355 9.24 8.81 -1.20
CA ARG A 355 9.38 10.04 -1.98
C ARG A 355 8.01 10.66 -2.21
N HIS A 356 7.91 11.95 -1.99
CA HIS A 356 6.72 12.74 -2.23
C HIS A 356 6.94 13.64 -3.44
N PHE A 357 6.06 13.57 -4.40
CA PHE A 357 6.10 14.36 -5.63
C PHE A 357 5.01 15.42 -5.60
N TYR A 358 5.42 16.67 -5.35
CA TYR A 358 4.49 17.80 -5.32
C TYR A 358 4.05 18.23 -6.71
N ALA A 359 2.83 18.74 -6.83
CA ALA A 359 2.27 19.25 -8.09
C ALA A 359 3.10 20.36 -8.74
N ASN A 360 3.83 21.16 -7.94
CA ASN A 360 4.73 22.23 -8.42
C ASN A 360 6.04 21.73 -9.04
N GLY A 361 6.26 20.41 -9.10
CA GLY A 361 7.47 19.82 -9.67
C GLY A 361 8.58 19.53 -8.68
N SER A 362 8.50 19.99 -7.43
CA SER A 362 9.47 19.65 -6.38
C SER A 362 9.25 18.21 -5.85
N GLU A 363 10.24 17.70 -5.13
CA GLU A 363 10.15 16.44 -4.42
C GLU A 363 10.83 16.50 -3.07
N THR A 364 10.38 15.67 -2.15
CA THR A 364 11.06 15.36 -0.89
C THR A 364 11.18 13.85 -0.72
N ALA A 365 12.14 13.44 0.11
CA ALA A 365 12.32 12.02 0.42
C ALA A 365 12.64 11.86 1.90
N VAL A 366 11.96 10.90 2.53
CA VAL A 366 12.24 10.49 3.91
C VAL A 366 12.66 9.02 3.92
N LYS A 367 13.61 8.68 4.80
CA LYS A 367 14.13 7.33 4.90
C LYS A 367 13.17 6.47 5.73
N VAL A 368 12.71 5.36 5.15
CA VAL A 368 11.78 4.40 5.76
C VAL A 368 12.44 3.03 5.96
N GLY A 369 11.70 1.96 6.20
CA GLY A 369 12.26 0.63 6.40
C GLY A 369 12.72 -0.06 5.11
N VAL A 370 12.97 -1.37 5.20
CA VAL A 370 13.47 -2.20 4.09
C VAL A 370 12.31 -2.64 3.20
N TYR A 371 12.41 -2.47 1.90
CA TYR A 371 11.36 -2.76 0.90
C TYR A 371 10.02 -2.09 1.24
N PRO A 372 9.95 -0.75 1.27
CA PRO A 372 8.69 -0.04 1.48
C PRO A 372 7.73 -0.36 0.34
N ARG A 373 6.53 -0.87 0.70
CA ARG A 373 5.63 -1.50 -0.26
C ARG A 373 4.26 -0.84 -0.38
N MET A 374 3.65 -0.51 0.74
CA MET A 374 2.30 0.04 0.79
C MET A 374 2.27 1.26 1.69
N ILE A 375 1.51 2.25 1.28
CA ILE A 375 1.27 3.47 2.04
C ILE A 375 -0.18 3.45 2.52
N TRP A 376 -0.38 3.69 3.79
CA TRP A 376 -1.67 3.91 4.41
C TRP A 376 -1.76 5.35 4.89
N PHE A 377 -2.72 6.10 4.38
CA PHE A 377 -2.98 7.47 4.83
C PHE A 377 -4.01 7.43 5.95
N THR A 378 -3.68 8.04 7.09
CA THR A 378 -4.57 8.02 8.28
C THR A 378 -5.87 8.80 8.08
N GLU A 379 -5.89 9.76 7.15
CA GLU A 379 -7.12 10.45 6.73
C GLU A 379 -8.20 9.51 6.14
N ASN A 380 -7.81 8.30 5.71
CA ASN A 380 -8.75 7.26 5.25
C ASN A 380 -9.44 6.51 6.41
N GLU A 381 -9.08 6.82 7.65
CA GLU A 381 -9.67 6.20 8.82
C GLU A 381 -11.01 6.87 9.11
N THR A 382 -12.08 6.23 8.71
CA THR A 382 -13.43 6.67 9.12
C THR A 382 -13.57 6.43 10.63
N PRO A 383 -13.93 7.44 11.44
CA PRO A 383 -14.29 7.21 12.82
C PRO A 383 -15.39 6.14 12.86
N SER A 384 -15.24 5.15 13.72
CA SER A 384 -16.32 4.21 13.98
C SER A 384 -17.54 5.05 14.38
N VAL A 385 -18.59 5.00 13.57
CA VAL A 385 -19.88 5.60 13.96
C VAL A 385 -20.25 4.94 15.27
N LYS A 386 -20.18 5.73 16.35
CA LYS A 386 -20.61 5.31 17.69
C LYS A 386 -22.11 5.19 17.72
#